data_7ac4d48f45aa79d55170e55244d1bf84
#
_entry.id   7ac4d48f45aa79d55170e55244d1bf84
#
_cell.length_a   1.000
_cell.length_b   1.000
_cell.length_c   1.000
_cell.angle_alpha   90.00
_cell.angle_beta   90.00
_cell.angle_gamma   90.00
#
_symmetry.space_group_name_H-M   'P 1'
#
loop_
_entity.id
_entity.type
_entity.pdbx_description
1 polymer ?
#
loop_
_entity_poly.entity_id
_entity_poly.type
_entity_poly.pdbx_seq_one_letter_code
_entity_poly.pdbx_strand_id
1 'polypeptide(L)'
;MKHGNLVSQMTLEEKCALLAGKDVWHTREIPRLNIPAITLSDGPSGLRKQAGEGDHLGLNASTKATCIPSAATLACSWDAAVSEAMGAVVGRDAVNQKVDVLLAPGLNTKRSSLCGRSFEYYSEDPYLSGKLAAGFIRGAQKQGVSACAKHYAANAQELLRMHSDSVMDERTLREMYLTNFEIAIKEGKPGFVMTAYNRVNGVYANESRHLLGDILRGEWGFDGAVVTDWGGSNSIVEGAREGMNLEMPAAGDDSPCQLVKAVKDGTIDEKIIDERVDQL
;
A
#
# COMPACT_ATOMS: atom_id res chain seq x y z
N MET A 1 -5.33 -18.14 -10.32
CA MET A 1 -4.58 -18.18 -9.06
C MET A 1 -3.16 -18.68 -9.32
N LYS A 2 -2.15 -17.97 -8.82
CA LYS A 2 -0.73 -18.33 -8.95
C LYS A 2 -0.34 -19.43 -7.95
N HIS A 3 -0.93 -19.39 -6.77
CA HIS A 3 -0.65 -20.27 -5.63
C HIS A 3 -1.84 -21.13 -5.20
N GLY A 4 -2.76 -21.45 -6.12
CA GLY A 4 -4.00 -22.17 -5.84
C GLY A 4 -3.84 -23.48 -5.05
N ASN A 5 -2.75 -24.23 -5.30
CA ASN A 5 -2.44 -25.45 -4.52
C ASN A 5 -2.15 -25.16 -3.05
N LEU A 6 -1.57 -23.98 -2.73
CA LEU A 6 -1.29 -23.57 -1.35
C LEU A 6 -2.58 -23.07 -0.70
N VAL A 7 -3.33 -22.21 -1.39
CA VAL A 7 -4.60 -21.65 -0.93
C VAL A 7 -5.61 -22.76 -0.61
N SER A 8 -5.69 -23.82 -1.44
CA SER A 8 -6.61 -24.95 -1.22
C SER A 8 -6.29 -25.79 0.03
N GLN A 9 -5.10 -25.66 0.60
CA GLN A 9 -4.71 -26.34 1.84
C GLN A 9 -5.04 -25.54 3.10
N MET A 10 -5.42 -24.26 2.95
CA MET A 10 -5.77 -23.39 4.08
C MET A 10 -7.21 -23.60 4.51
N THR A 11 -7.46 -23.49 5.82
CA THR A 11 -8.83 -23.37 6.33
C THR A 11 -9.37 -21.97 6.04
N LEU A 12 -10.70 -21.80 6.08
CA LEU A 12 -11.32 -20.48 5.92
C LEU A 12 -10.79 -19.47 6.95
N GLU A 13 -10.62 -19.91 8.19
CA GLU A 13 -10.10 -19.09 9.28
C GLU A 13 -8.66 -18.62 9.01
N GLU A 14 -7.80 -19.50 8.47
CA GLU A 14 -6.43 -19.15 8.08
C GLU A 14 -6.39 -18.17 6.91
N LYS A 15 -7.23 -18.38 5.89
CA LYS A 15 -7.36 -17.44 4.75
C LYS A 15 -7.77 -16.05 5.23
N CYS A 16 -8.83 -15.98 6.03
CA CYS A 16 -9.31 -14.70 6.57
C CYS A 16 -8.30 -14.04 7.51
N ALA A 17 -7.56 -14.83 8.29
CA ALA A 17 -6.52 -14.31 9.17
C ALA A 17 -5.35 -13.67 8.40
N LEU A 18 -4.96 -14.21 7.24
CA LEU A 18 -3.90 -13.62 6.40
C LEU A 18 -4.27 -12.24 5.85
N LEU A 19 -5.56 -11.95 5.68
CA LEU A 19 -6.02 -10.66 5.17
C LEU A 19 -6.06 -9.54 6.24
N ALA A 20 -5.61 -9.83 7.47
CA ALA A 20 -5.48 -8.86 8.54
C ALA A 20 -4.11 -8.98 9.22
N GLY A 21 -3.55 -7.85 9.63
CA GLY A 21 -2.27 -7.82 10.32
C GLY A 21 -2.23 -8.67 11.60
N LYS A 22 -1.03 -9.07 11.99
CA LYS A 22 -0.75 -9.72 13.28
C LYS A 22 -0.55 -8.69 14.39
N ASP A 23 0.16 -7.65 14.05
CA ASP A 23 0.48 -6.52 14.92
C ASP A 23 0.60 -5.23 14.11
N VAL A 24 1.35 -4.24 14.57
CA VAL A 24 1.49 -2.94 13.88
C VAL A 24 2.23 -3.06 12.56
N TRP A 25 3.18 -4.01 12.41
CA TRP A 25 4.09 -4.06 11.26
C TRP A 25 4.21 -5.44 10.60
N HIS A 26 3.51 -6.45 11.11
CA HIS A 26 3.64 -7.82 10.59
C HIS A 26 2.31 -8.40 10.13
N THR A 27 2.39 -9.20 9.06
CA THR A 27 1.30 -10.11 8.69
C THR A 27 1.30 -11.35 9.56
N ARG A 28 0.27 -12.18 9.46
CA ARG A 28 0.18 -13.46 10.17
C ARG A 28 0.95 -14.53 9.38
N GLU A 29 1.57 -15.46 10.09
CA GLU A 29 2.18 -16.66 9.55
C GLU A 29 1.24 -17.87 9.59
N ILE A 30 1.48 -18.85 8.71
CA ILE A 30 0.85 -20.19 8.80
C ILE A 30 1.98 -21.24 8.82
N PRO A 31 2.52 -21.58 10.01
CA PRO A 31 3.70 -22.43 10.12
C PRO A 31 3.54 -23.82 9.51
N ARG A 32 2.35 -24.43 9.59
CA ARG A 32 2.07 -25.75 9.01
C ARG A 32 2.18 -25.79 7.48
N LEU A 33 2.07 -24.62 6.82
CA LEU A 33 2.21 -24.47 5.36
C LEU A 33 3.50 -23.76 4.97
N ASN A 34 4.40 -23.51 5.93
CA ASN A 34 5.66 -22.76 5.74
C ASN A 34 5.42 -21.34 5.18
N ILE A 35 4.31 -20.70 5.51
CA ILE A 35 4.04 -19.30 5.17
C ILE A 35 4.59 -18.43 6.30
N PRO A 36 5.63 -17.62 6.04
CA PRO A 36 6.20 -16.74 7.05
C PRO A 36 5.34 -15.49 7.28
N ALA A 37 5.53 -14.82 8.41
CA ALA A 37 5.09 -13.45 8.58
C ALA A 37 5.92 -12.52 7.69
N ILE A 38 5.29 -11.53 7.08
CA ILE A 38 5.92 -10.48 6.29
C ILE A 38 6.06 -9.23 7.15
N THR A 39 7.23 -8.61 7.14
CA THR A 39 7.51 -7.36 7.85
C THR A 39 7.33 -6.17 6.92
N LEU A 40 6.43 -5.25 7.27
CA LEU A 40 6.25 -3.97 6.59
C LEU A 40 6.95 -2.87 7.39
N SER A 41 7.49 -1.86 6.72
CA SER A 41 8.08 -0.72 7.42
C SER A 41 7.94 0.55 6.61
N ASP A 42 7.71 1.65 7.31
CA ASP A 42 7.66 2.99 6.73
C ASP A 42 9.07 3.46 6.31
N GLY A 43 9.13 4.47 5.44
CA GLY A 43 10.41 5.08 5.12
C GLY A 43 10.61 5.61 3.70
N PRO A 44 9.78 6.54 3.21
CA PRO A 44 9.98 7.12 1.86
C PRO A 44 11.25 7.98 1.72
N SER A 45 11.76 8.54 2.82
CA SER A 45 13.01 9.33 2.84
C SER A 45 14.14 8.67 3.63
N GLY A 46 14.06 7.36 3.80
CA GLY A 46 14.94 6.50 4.59
C GLY A 46 14.13 5.53 5.44
N LEU A 47 14.60 4.31 5.59
CA LEU A 47 13.88 3.27 6.32
C LEU A 47 13.62 3.70 7.77
N ARG A 48 12.37 3.54 8.24
CA ARG A 48 11.97 3.85 9.61
C ARG A 48 11.41 2.61 10.31
N LYS A 49 12.26 1.59 10.45
CA LYS A 49 11.91 0.40 11.22
C LYS A 49 12.00 0.69 12.71
N GLN A 50 10.91 0.47 13.44
CA GLN A 50 10.89 0.65 14.89
C GLN A 50 11.71 -0.42 15.61
N ALA A 51 12.40 -0.02 16.70
CA ALA A 51 13.17 -0.90 17.55
C ALA A 51 12.33 -1.27 18.78
N GLY A 52 11.89 -2.53 18.87
CA GLY A 52 11.03 -3.02 19.97
C GLY A 52 9.55 -2.97 19.62
N GLU A 53 8.69 -2.64 20.59
CA GLU A 53 7.25 -2.55 20.35
C GLU A 53 6.93 -1.47 19.31
N GLY A 54 6.16 -1.87 18.30
CA GLY A 54 5.72 -0.97 17.25
C GLY A 54 4.58 -0.06 17.72
N ASP A 55 4.58 1.17 17.24
CA ASP A 55 3.42 2.07 17.33
C ASP A 55 3.13 2.67 15.95
N HIS A 56 1.86 2.89 15.63
CA HIS A 56 1.46 3.45 14.34
C HIS A 56 1.65 4.97 14.24
N LEU A 57 1.95 5.66 15.34
CA LEU A 57 2.25 7.08 15.36
C LEU A 57 3.73 7.37 15.11
N GLY A 58 4.60 6.33 15.20
CA GLY A 58 6.03 6.46 14.99
C GLY A 58 6.75 7.23 16.09
N LEU A 59 6.25 7.17 17.32
CA LEU A 59 6.82 7.84 18.49
C LEU A 59 7.96 7.02 19.12
N ASN A 60 7.93 5.70 18.96
CA ASN A 60 8.95 4.82 19.48
C ASN A 60 10.27 4.93 18.68
N ALA A 61 11.37 4.59 19.34
CA ALA A 61 12.69 4.64 18.74
C ALA A 61 12.77 3.76 17.49
N SER A 62 13.42 4.25 16.45
CA SER A 62 13.68 3.53 15.21
C SER A 62 15.15 3.09 15.11
N THR A 63 15.40 2.03 14.38
CA THR A 63 16.74 1.61 14.03
C THR A 63 17.41 2.66 13.13
N LYS A 64 18.74 2.78 13.22
CA LYS A 64 19.50 3.71 12.37
C LYS A 64 19.45 3.24 10.92
N ALA A 65 19.19 4.17 10.00
CA ALA A 65 19.18 3.93 8.57
C ALA A 65 19.69 5.16 7.81
N THR A 66 19.95 5.00 6.52
CA THR A 66 20.40 6.08 5.66
C THR A 66 19.24 7.04 5.38
N CYS A 67 19.43 8.31 5.73
CA CYS A 67 18.50 9.37 5.32
C CYS A 67 18.85 9.81 3.90
N ILE A 68 17.88 9.76 3.00
CA ILE A 68 17.97 10.27 1.64
C ILE A 68 17.24 11.62 1.54
N PRO A 69 17.51 12.43 0.49
CA PRO A 69 16.70 13.62 0.25
C PRO A 69 15.21 13.31 0.15
N SER A 70 14.35 14.22 0.63
CA SER A 70 12.90 14.04 0.52
C SER A 70 12.44 13.91 -0.92
N ALA A 71 11.27 13.32 -1.16
CA ALA A 71 10.72 13.19 -2.50
C ALA A 71 10.60 14.56 -3.21
N ALA A 72 10.22 15.61 -2.48
CA ALA A 72 10.18 16.97 -2.99
C ALA A 72 11.55 17.45 -3.50
N THR A 73 12.62 17.13 -2.78
CA THR A 73 14.00 17.47 -3.18
C THR A 73 14.46 16.62 -4.37
N LEU A 74 14.15 15.32 -4.36
CA LEU A 74 14.47 14.43 -5.48
C LEU A 74 13.78 14.87 -6.77
N ALA A 75 12.56 15.40 -6.67
CA ALA A 75 11.83 15.91 -7.82
C ALA A 75 12.52 17.09 -8.51
N CYS A 76 13.31 17.87 -7.80
CA CYS A 76 14.10 18.97 -8.39
C CYS A 76 15.19 18.48 -9.34
N SER A 77 15.58 17.20 -9.29
CA SER A 77 16.54 16.63 -10.23
C SER A 77 15.96 16.41 -11.64
N TRP A 78 14.66 16.20 -11.76
CA TRP A 78 13.97 15.79 -12.99
C TRP A 78 14.55 14.51 -13.62
N ASP A 79 15.26 13.71 -12.83
CA ASP A 79 15.99 12.54 -13.29
C ASP A 79 15.51 11.26 -12.56
N ALA A 80 14.84 10.37 -13.30
CA ALA A 80 14.37 9.10 -12.77
C ALA A 80 15.52 8.16 -12.37
N ALA A 81 16.72 8.31 -12.93
CA ALA A 81 17.88 7.50 -12.55
C ALA A 81 18.39 7.90 -11.15
N VAL A 82 18.34 9.18 -10.79
CA VAL A 82 18.63 9.63 -9.43
C VAL A 82 17.64 9.04 -8.44
N SER A 83 16.34 9.06 -8.77
CA SER A 83 15.31 8.44 -7.93
C SER A 83 15.51 6.92 -7.80
N GLU A 84 15.91 6.24 -8.86
CA GLU A 84 16.22 4.80 -8.85
C GLU A 84 17.44 4.50 -7.95
N ALA A 85 18.47 5.31 -8.01
CA ALA A 85 19.64 5.18 -7.14
C ALA A 85 19.27 5.36 -5.65
N MET A 86 18.40 6.33 -5.33
CA MET A 86 17.90 6.53 -3.96
C MET A 86 17.01 5.38 -3.49
N GLY A 87 16.15 4.87 -4.35
CA GLY A 87 15.37 3.65 -4.08
C GLY A 87 16.26 2.45 -3.74
N ALA A 88 17.38 2.29 -4.46
CA ALA A 88 18.35 1.23 -4.18
C ALA A 88 19.06 1.40 -2.82
N VAL A 89 19.31 2.64 -2.37
CA VAL A 89 19.88 2.89 -1.03
C VAL A 89 18.92 2.44 0.06
N VAL A 90 17.66 2.88 -0.01
CA VAL A 90 16.66 2.54 1.01
C VAL A 90 16.32 1.03 0.95
N GLY A 91 16.27 0.45 -0.25
CA GLY A 91 16.04 -0.99 -0.43
C GLY A 91 17.14 -1.85 0.23
N ARG A 92 18.41 -1.45 0.14
CA ARG A 92 19.51 -2.15 0.85
C ARG A 92 19.36 -2.08 2.36
N ASP A 93 18.98 -0.90 2.89
CA ASP A 93 18.73 -0.76 4.33
C ASP A 93 17.55 -1.66 4.77
N ALA A 94 16.49 -1.73 3.96
CA ALA A 94 15.33 -2.58 4.21
C ALA A 94 15.72 -4.06 4.28
N VAL A 95 16.45 -4.57 3.30
CA VAL A 95 16.94 -5.97 3.30
C VAL A 95 17.86 -6.25 4.48
N ASN A 96 18.81 -5.34 4.77
CA ASN A 96 19.74 -5.49 5.89
C ASN A 96 19.01 -5.54 7.25
N GLN A 97 17.87 -4.87 7.35
CA GLN A 97 17.03 -4.85 8.54
C GLN A 97 15.88 -5.86 8.49
N LYS A 98 15.87 -6.78 7.53
CA LYS A 98 14.84 -7.81 7.37
C LYS A 98 13.43 -7.21 7.28
N VAL A 99 13.26 -6.27 6.38
CA VAL A 99 11.97 -5.70 5.97
C VAL A 99 11.64 -6.24 4.60
N ASP A 100 10.45 -6.81 4.46
CA ASP A 100 9.98 -7.45 3.23
C ASP A 100 9.24 -6.47 2.33
N VAL A 101 8.51 -5.51 2.93
CA VAL A 101 7.74 -4.48 2.22
C VAL A 101 8.11 -3.09 2.74
N LEU A 102 8.69 -2.29 1.86
CA LEU A 102 8.97 -0.88 2.10
C LEU A 102 7.74 -0.05 1.71
N LEU A 103 7.14 0.66 2.67
CA LEU A 103 5.96 1.51 2.46
C LEU A 103 6.37 2.84 1.79
N ALA A 104 6.83 2.75 0.58
CA ALA A 104 7.34 3.82 -0.28
C ALA A 104 7.25 3.43 -1.76
N PRO A 105 7.21 4.43 -2.69
CA PRO A 105 7.22 5.87 -2.46
C PRO A 105 5.84 6.46 -2.23
N GLY A 106 5.79 7.65 -1.60
CA GLY A 106 4.61 8.50 -1.61
C GLY A 106 4.54 9.31 -2.91
N LEU A 107 3.39 9.34 -3.58
CA LEU A 107 3.28 10.00 -4.89
C LEU A 107 1.98 10.76 -5.15
N ASN A 108 1.22 11.09 -4.09
CA ASN A 108 0.04 11.93 -4.27
C ASN A 108 0.40 13.30 -4.88
N THR A 109 -0.50 13.81 -5.72
CA THR A 109 -0.35 15.11 -6.36
C THR A 109 -0.35 16.25 -5.33
N LYS A 110 0.64 17.13 -5.38
CA LYS A 110 0.74 18.30 -4.50
C LYS A 110 -0.27 19.38 -4.92
N ARG A 111 -1.53 19.19 -4.57
CA ARG A 111 -2.62 20.11 -4.91
C ARG A 111 -2.52 21.44 -4.18
N SER A 112 -2.06 21.41 -2.93
CA SER A 112 -1.86 22.59 -2.08
C SER A 112 -0.49 22.53 -1.44
N SER A 113 0.24 23.64 -1.47
CA SER A 113 1.54 23.79 -0.77
C SER A 113 1.39 23.69 0.75
N LEU A 114 0.19 23.90 1.29
CA LEU A 114 -0.10 23.82 2.72
C LEU A 114 -0.39 22.38 3.20
N CYS A 115 -0.41 21.39 2.30
CA CYS A 115 -0.57 19.99 2.71
C CYS A 115 0.62 19.56 3.57
N GLY A 116 0.33 19.05 4.77
CA GLY A 116 1.33 18.63 5.75
C GLY A 116 2.26 17.51 5.27
N ARG A 117 1.88 16.77 4.23
CA ARG A 117 2.66 15.67 3.64
C ARG A 117 3.33 16.02 2.31
N SER A 118 3.34 17.30 1.91
CA SER A 118 3.98 17.73 0.65
C SER A 118 5.48 17.42 0.58
N PHE A 119 6.17 17.27 1.71
CA PHE A 119 7.59 16.91 1.74
C PHE A 119 7.87 15.48 1.22
N GLU A 120 6.93 14.55 1.40
CA GLU A 120 7.11 13.14 1.01
C GLU A 120 6.56 12.82 -0.39
N TYR A 121 5.89 13.77 -1.04
CA TYR A 121 5.39 13.64 -2.40
C TYR A 121 6.32 14.36 -3.40
N TYR A 122 6.39 13.88 -4.64
CA TYR A 122 7.33 14.39 -5.63
C TYR A 122 6.93 15.76 -6.17
N SER A 123 5.78 15.88 -6.83
CA SER A 123 5.43 17.07 -7.62
C SER A 123 3.91 17.32 -7.66
N GLU A 124 3.53 18.50 -8.13
CA GLU A 124 2.18 18.80 -8.59
C GLU A 124 1.90 18.23 -10.00
N ASP A 125 2.97 17.98 -10.77
CA ASP A 125 2.90 17.33 -12.07
C ASP A 125 2.82 15.80 -11.89
N PRO A 126 1.69 15.17 -12.29
CA PRO A 126 1.51 13.73 -12.13
C PRO A 126 2.46 12.91 -13.02
N TYR A 127 2.85 13.42 -14.20
CA TYR A 127 3.78 12.72 -15.07
C TYR A 127 5.17 12.64 -14.44
N LEU A 128 5.72 13.77 -13.98
CA LEU A 128 7.01 13.81 -13.29
C LEU A 128 6.99 12.91 -12.04
N SER A 129 5.94 13.03 -11.23
CA SER A 129 5.75 12.20 -10.03
C SER A 129 5.76 10.69 -10.37
N GLY A 130 5.03 10.30 -11.40
CA GLY A 130 4.95 8.91 -11.84
C GLY A 130 6.30 8.36 -12.31
N LYS A 131 7.06 9.12 -13.12
CA LYS A 131 8.38 8.69 -13.63
C LYS A 131 9.41 8.53 -12.50
N LEU A 132 9.44 9.47 -11.57
CA LEU A 132 10.35 9.41 -10.41
C LEU A 132 9.95 8.25 -9.48
N ALA A 133 8.66 8.08 -9.20
CA ALA A 133 8.17 6.96 -8.41
C ALA A 133 8.50 5.60 -9.04
N ALA A 134 8.31 5.46 -10.36
CA ALA A 134 8.68 4.24 -11.07
C ALA A 134 10.19 3.94 -10.94
N GLY A 135 11.05 4.96 -11.02
CA GLY A 135 12.48 4.83 -10.76
C GLY A 135 12.75 4.31 -9.36
N PHE A 136 12.21 4.97 -8.34
CA PHE A 136 12.38 4.57 -6.94
C PHE A 136 11.96 3.11 -6.70
N ILE A 137 10.78 2.72 -7.20
CA ILE A 137 10.25 1.36 -7.08
C ILE A 137 11.24 0.35 -7.68
N ARG A 138 11.71 0.57 -8.91
CA ARG A 138 12.70 -0.32 -9.54
C ARG A 138 13.98 -0.42 -8.72
N GLY A 139 14.48 0.72 -8.23
CA GLY A 139 15.69 0.76 -7.41
C GLY A 139 15.57 -0.06 -6.12
N ALA A 140 14.48 0.12 -5.38
CA ALA A 140 14.20 -0.63 -4.15
C ALA A 140 14.03 -2.12 -4.43
N GLN A 141 13.21 -2.49 -5.40
CA GLN A 141 12.89 -3.89 -5.69
C GLN A 141 14.07 -4.68 -6.25
N LYS A 142 15.00 -4.04 -6.95
CA LYS A 142 16.28 -4.67 -7.35
C LYS A 142 17.12 -5.15 -6.17
N GLN A 143 16.88 -4.67 -4.97
CA GLN A 143 17.58 -5.11 -3.75
C GLN A 143 16.91 -6.33 -3.09
N GLY A 144 15.69 -6.71 -3.50
CA GLY A 144 14.97 -7.86 -2.94
C GLY A 144 13.87 -7.49 -1.93
N VAL A 145 13.48 -6.22 -1.83
CA VAL A 145 12.36 -5.74 -1.02
C VAL A 145 11.19 -5.33 -1.93
N SER A 146 9.95 -5.61 -1.56
CA SER A 146 8.79 -5.08 -2.27
C SER A 146 8.60 -3.60 -1.96
N ALA A 147 8.30 -2.80 -2.97
CA ALA A 147 7.87 -1.41 -2.80
C ALA A 147 6.34 -1.33 -2.72
N CYS A 148 5.84 -0.32 -1.99
CA CYS A 148 4.43 -0.05 -1.80
C CYS A 148 4.10 1.39 -2.22
N ALA A 149 3.52 1.57 -3.40
CA ALA A 149 3.13 2.89 -3.90
C ALA A 149 1.95 3.46 -3.09
N LYS A 150 2.07 4.69 -2.57
CA LYS A 150 1.09 5.28 -1.64
C LYS A 150 0.83 6.76 -1.88
N HIS A 151 -0.33 7.29 -1.55
CA HIS A 151 -1.55 6.65 -1.05
C HIS A 151 -2.62 6.69 -2.14
N TYR A 152 -3.08 5.57 -2.59
CA TYR A 152 -4.02 5.41 -3.69
C TYR A 152 -5.47 5.58 -3.19
N ALA A 153 -6.21 6.67 -3.51
CA ALA A 153 -5.81 7.78 -4.33
C ALA A 153 -6.34 9.11 -3.76
N ALA A 154 -5.85 10.20 -4.38
CA ALA A 154 -6.37 11.56 -4.15
C ALA A 154 -6.28 12.06 -2.70
N ASN A 155 -5.29 11.62 -1.91
CA ASN A 155 -4.97 12.17 -0.59
C ASN A 155 -4.08 13.42 -0.76
N ALA A 156 -4.69 14.54 -1.16
CA ALA A 156 -3.99 15.80 -1.46
C ALA A 156 -4.04 16.82 -0.31
N GLN A 157 -4.56 16.44 0.87
CA GLN A 157 -4.66 17.26 2.08
C GLN A 157 -4.79 16.36 3.32
N GLU A 158 -4.53 16.91 4.53
CA GLU A 158 -4.48 16.11 5.77
C GLU A 158 -5.56 16.47 6.79
N LEU A 159 -6.29 17.59 6.57
CA LEU A 159 -7.35 17.99 7.46
C LEU A 159 -8.51 16.99 7.41
N LEU A 160 -8.83 16.36 8.55
CA LEU A 160 -9.86 15.32 8.63
C LEU A 160 -9.69 14.20 7.59
N ARG A 161 -8.46 13.82 7.27
CA ARG A 161 -8.13 12.89 6.18
C ARG A 161 -8.87 11.55 6.22
N MET A 162 -9.26 11.08 7.41
CA MET A 162 -10.03 9.84 7.59
C MET A 162 -11.54 10.01 7.31
N HIS A 163 -12.01 11.23 7.07
CA HIS A 163 -13.43 11.54 6.83
C HIS A 163 -13.67 12.41 5.60
N SER A 164 -12.61 13.03 5.08
CA SER A 164 -12.71 13.91 3.91
C SER A 164 -13.13 13.15 2.67
N ASP A 165 -13.79 13.86 1.75
CA ASP A 165 -14.17 13.34 0.44
C ASP A 165 -13.51 14.18 -0.65
N SER A 166 -12.73 13.57 -1.51
CA SER A 166 -12.14 14.19 -2.69
C SER A 166 -13.12 14.08 -3.84
N VAL A 167 -13.93 15.12 -4.03
CA VAL A 167 -14.99 15.16 -5.05
C VAL A 167 -14.45 15.77 -6.35
N MET A 168 -14.55 15.04 -7.44
CA MET A 168 -14.09 15.46 -8.77
C MET A 168 -14.75 14.66 -9.89
N ASP A 169 -14.73 15.19 -11.11
CA ASP A 169 -15.14 14.45 -12.29
C ASP A 169 -14.12 13.38 -12.69
N GLU A 170 -14.53 12.44 -13.53
CA GLU A 170 -13.68 11.30 -13.96
C GLU A 170 -12.44 11.74 -14.70
N ARG A 171 -12.52 12.79 -15.53
CA ARG A 171 -11.37 13.32 -16.26
C ARG A 171 -10.32 13.86 -15.30
N THR A 172 -10.74 14.66 -14.33
CA THR A 172 -9.86 15.22 -13.29
C THR A 172 -9.23 14.10 -12.46
N LEU A 173 -10.01 13.10 -12.07
CA LEU A 173 -9.50 11.92 -11.35
C LEU A 173 -8.38 11.24 -12.16
N ARG A 174 -8.64 10.91 -13.42
CA ARG A 174 -7.72 10.19 -14.29
C ARG A 174 -6.46 10.99 -14.60
N GLU A 175 -6.62 12.23 -15.08
CA GLU A 175 -5.50 13.02 -15.59
C GLU A 175 -4.61 13.58 -14.47
N MET A 176 -5.20 13.97 -13.31
CA MET A 176 -4.48 14.68 -12.26
C MET A 176 -4.11 13.81 -11.06
N TYR A 177 -4.93 12.83 -10.69
CA TYR A 177 -4.74 12.08 -9.45
C TYR A 177 -4.38 10.61 -9.64
N LEU A 178 -4.58 10.07 -10.85
CA LEU A 178 -4.28 8.68 -11.15
C LEU A 178 -3.11 8.48 -12.12
N THR A 179 -2.80 9.45 -12.97
CA THR A 179 -1.70 9.34 -13.96
C THR A 179 -0.36 8.96 -13.31
N ASN A 180 -0.03 9.55 -12.17
CA ASN A 180 1.20 9.23 -11.43
C ASN A 180 1.22 7.78 -10.93
N PHE A 181 0.10 7.28 -10.44
CA PHE A 181 -0.05 5.88 -10.02
C PHE A 181 -0.01 4.93 -11.22
N GLU A 182 -0.69 5.25 -12.30
CA GLU A 182 -0.67 4.44 -13.53
C GLU A 182 0.76 4.24 -14.03
N ILE A 183 1.54 5.31 -14.14
CA ILE A 183 2.95 5.26 -14.54
C ILE A 183 3.76 4.43 -13.54
N ALA A 184 3.62 4.70 -12.24
CA ALA A 184 4.35 3.98 -11.19
C ALA A 184 4.07 2.47 -11.22
N ILE A 185 2.81 2.08 -11.44
CA ILE A 185 2.38 0.68 -11.49
C ILE A 185 2.87 0.01 -12.78
N LYS A 186 2.63 0.62 -13.94
CA LYS A 186 2.99 0.01 -15.23
C LYS A 186 4.51 -0.05 -15.47
N GLU A 187 5.25 0.98 -15.05
CA GLU A 187 6.70 1.09 -15.31
C GLU A 187 7.56 0.66 -14.11
N GLY A 188 7.09 0.88 -12.88
CA GLY A 188 7.77 0.50 -11.64
C GLY A 188 7.45 -0.92 -11.18
N LYS A 189 6.22 -1.37 -11.43
CA LYS A 189 5.69 -2.69 -11.04
C LYS A 189 5.87 -2.99 -9.55
N PRO A 190 5.32 -2.15 -8.65
CA PRO A 190 5.42 -2.38 -7.21
C PRO A 190 4.71 -3.68 -6.82
N GLY A 191 5.23 -4.39 -5.82
CA GLY A 191 4.54 -5.56 -5.26
C GLY A 191 3.31 -5.18 -4.46
N PHE A 192 3.26 -3.96 -3.90
CA PHE A 192 2.16 -3.46 -3.08
C PHE A 192 1.69 -2.09 -3.52
N VAL A 193 0.40 -1.83 -3.26
CA VAL A 193 -0.23 -0.50 -3.34
C VAL A 193 -0.96 -0.25 -2.03
N MET A 194 -0.76 0.93 -1.41
CA MET A 194 -1.47 1.32 -0.20
C MET A 194 -2.61 2.28 -0.55
N THR A 195 -3.82 1.98 -0.08
CA THR A 195 -4.97 2.85 -0.26
C THR A 195 -4.90 4.09 0.63
N ALA A 196 -5.55 5.16 0.20
CA ALA A 196 -5.67 6.39 0.99
C ALA A 196 -6.79 6.28 2.04
N TYR A 197 -6.72 7.13 3.06
CA TYR A 197 -7.76 7.21 4.09
C TYR A 197 -9.08 7.80 3.60
N ASN A 198 -9.00 8.75 2.68
CA ASN A 198 -10.12 9.59 2.26
C ASN A 198 -11.11 8.82 1.38
N ARG A 199 -12.29 9.41 1.28
CA ARG A 199 -13.24 9.04 0.22
C ARG A 199 -12.85 9.69 -1.09
N VAL A 200 -13.27 9.05 -2.18
CA VAL A 200 -13.26 9.61 -3.53
C VAL A 200 -14.67 9.48 -4.07
N ASN A 201 -15.30 10.62 -4.33
CA ASN A 201 -16.69 10.68 -4.82
C ASN A 201 -17.65 9.87 -3.94
N GLY A 202 -17.54 10.02 -2.61
CA GLY A 202 -18.42 9.43 -1.63
C GLY A 202 -18.03 8.04 -1.11
N VAL A 203 -17.08 7.33 -1.76
CA VAL A 203 -16.69 5.97 -1.39
C VAL A 203 -15.25 5.97 -0.85
N TYR A 204 -15.00 5.28 0.26
CA TYR A 204 -13.65 5.13 0.79
C TYR A 204 -12.72 4.43 -0.20
N ALA A 205 -11.48 4.90 -0.31
CA ALA A 205 -10.55 4.42 -1.33
C ALA A 205 -10.29 2.90 -1.24
N ASN A 206 -10.27 2.33 -0.03
CA ASN A 206 -10.08 0.89 0.21
C ASN A 206 -11.32 0.03 -0.07
N GLU A 207 -12.50 0.65 -0.28
CA GLU A 207 -13.77 -0.02 -0.54
C GLU A 207 -14.32 0.30 -1.93
N SER A 208 -13.53 1.03 -2.73
CA SER A 208 -13.98 1.52 -4.02
C SER A 208 -13.75 0.48 -5.13
N ARG A 209 -14.85 -0.12 -5.62
CA ARG A 209 -14.80 -0.96 -6.81
C ARG A 209 -14.18 -0.23 -7.99
N HIS A 210 -14.58 1.03 -8.22
CA HIS A 210 -14.06 1.82 -9.32
C HIS A 210 -12.54 1.96 -9.26
N LEU A 211 -11.98 2.30 -8.08
CA LEU A 211 -10.53 2.44 -7.93
C LEU A 211 -9.80 1.10 -7.96
N LEU A 212 -10.25 0.12 -7.16
CA LEU A 212 -9.51 -1.12 -6.96
C LEU A 212 -9.82 -2.18 -8.02
N GLY A 213 -11.10 -2.41 -8.30
CA GLY A 213 -11.53 -3.44 -9.23
C GLY A 213 -11.37 -3.00 -10.68
N ASP A 214 -12.00 -1.90 -11.04
CA ASP A 214 -12.10 -1.50 -12.44
C ASP A 214 -10.79 -0.90 -12.95
N ILE A 215 -10.23 0.10 -12.26
CA ILE A 215 -9.03 0.82 -12.70
C ILE A 215 -7.75 0.04 -12.36
N LEU A 216 -7.47 -0.16 -11.07
CA LEU A 216 -6.17 -0.71 -10.63
C LEU A 216 -5.94 -2.12 -11.20
N ARG A 217 -6.91 -3.02 -11.00
CA ARG A 217 -6.79 -4.40 -11.44
C ARG A 217 -7.24 -4.62 -12.88
N GLY A 218 -8.39 -4.05 -13.27
CA GLY A 218 -8.97 -4.25 -14.59
C GLY A 218 -8.20 -3.55 -15.71
N GLU A 219 -8.00 -2.23 -15.61
CA GLU A 219 -7.38 -1.45 -16.68
C GLU A 219 -5.85 -1.47 -16.63
N TRP A 220 -5.26 -1.39 -15.42
CA TRP A 220 -3.80 -1.34 -15.29
C TRP A 220 -3.15 -2.71 -15.12
N GLY A 221 -3.95 -3.74 -14.84
CA GLY A 221 -3.48 -5.12 -14.70
C GLY A 221 -2.61 -5.35 -13.47
N PHE A 222 -2.84 -4.59 -12.38
CA PHE A 222 -2.12 -4.79 -11.13
C PHE A 222 -2.49 -6.13 -10.50
N ASP A 223 -1.51 -6.99 -10.32
CA ASP A 223 -1.67 -8.35 -9.78
C ASP A 223 -1.00 -8.57 -8.41
N GLY A 224 -0.49 -7.49 -7.81
CA GLY A 224 0.08 -7.48 -6.47
C GLY A 224 -0.95 -7.25 -5.37
N ALA A 225 -0.48 -7.07 -4.14
CA ALA A 225 -1.31 -6.87 -2.98
C ALA A 225 -1.69 -5.40 -2.74
N VAL A 226 -2.94 -5.18 -2.32
CA VAL A 226 -3.44 -3.89 -1.87
C VAL A 226 -3.53 -3.91 -0.35
N VAL A 227 -2.84 -2.98 0.31
CA VAL A 227 -2.86 -2.80 1.77
C VAL A 227 -3.57 -1.49 2.13
N THR A 228 -4.27 -1.46 3.26
CA THR A 228 -4.82 -0.20 3.78
C THR A 228 -3.73 0.70 4.34
N ASP A 229 -3.91 2.02 4.31
CA ASP A 229 -3.17 2.87 5.24
C ASP A 229 -3.56 2.51 6.68
N TRP A 230 -2.69 2.78 7.64
CA TRP A 230 -2.78 2.28 9.03
C TRP A 230 -4.03 2.77 9.74
N GLY A 231 -4.97 1.86 9.97
CA GLY A 231 -6.29 2.17 10.53
C GLY A 231 -7.28 2.78 9.53
N GLY A 232 -6.99 2.68 8.23
CA GLY A 232 -7.84 3.21 7.16
C GLY A 232 -8.96 2.28 6.70
N SER A 233 -9.09 1.09 7.29
CA SER A 233 -10.20 0.18 6.98
C SER A 233 -11.47 0.61 7.72
N ASN A 234 -12.59 0.73 6.99
CA ASN A 234 -13.90 0.98 7.57
C ASN A 234 -14.76 -0.29 7.54
N SER A 235 -14.61 -1.11 6.48
CA SER A 235 -15.21 -2.43 6.36
C SER A 235 -14.23 -3.37 5.67
N ILE A 236 -13.70 -4.34 6.42
CA ILE A 236 -12.82 -5.36 5.85
C ILE A 236 -13.54 -6.22 4.81
N VAL A 237 -14.85 -6.46 4.98
CA VAL A 237 -15.66 -7.27 4.05
C VAL A 237 -15.83 -6.56 2.71
N GLU A 238 -16.20 -5.27 2.73
CA GLU A 238 -16.30 -4.48 1.50
C GLU A 238 -14.93 -4.32 0.84
N GLY A 239 -13.89 -4.00 1.61
CA GLY A 239 -12.53 -3.90 1.10
C GLY A 239 -12.08 -5.17 0.39
N ALA A 240 -12.24 -6.34 1.02
CA ALA A 240 -11.89 -7.63 0.43
C ALA A 240 -12.71 -7.91 -0.84
N ARG A 241 -14.02 -7.58 -0.84
CA ARG A 241 -14.89 -7.72 -2.02
C ARG A 241 -14.36 -6.92 -3.19
N GLU A 242 -13.97 -5.67 -2.96
CA GLU A 242 -13.63 -4.73 -4.02
C GLU A 242 -12.15 -4.74 -4.44
N GLY A 243 -11.28 -5.47 -3.72
CA GLY A 243 -9.91 -5.69 -4.20
C GLY A 243 -8.78 -5.47 -3.21
N MET A 244 -9.08 -5.08 -1.96
CA MET A 244 -8.11 -4.99 -0.88
C MET A 244 -7.69 -6.39 -0.40
N ASN A 245 -6.40 -6.55 -0.07
CA ASN A 245 -5.83 -7.82 0.37
C ASN A 245 -5.47 -7.83 1.86
N LEU A 246 -4.98 -6.70 2.38
CA LEU A 246 -4.41 -6.66 3.71
C LEU A 246 -4.88 -5.43 4.49
N GLU A 247 -5.56 -5.66 5.60
CA GLU A 247 -5.88 -4.62 6.57
C GLU A 247 -4.74 -4.42 7.56
N MET A 248 -4.25 -3.19 7.71
CA MET A 248 -3.20 -2.82 8.68
C MET A 248 -3.62 -1.59 9.50
N PRO A 249 -3.16 -1.46 10.76
CA PRO A 249 -2.50 -2.49 11.56
C PRO A 249 -3.49 -3.56 12.04
N ALA A 250 -3.01 -4.51 12.82
CA ALA A 250 -3.89 -5.50 13.43
C ALA A 250 -5.03 -4.85 14.21
N ALA A 251 -6.27 -5.25 13.89
CA ALA A 251 -7.47 -4.93 14.66
C ALA A 251 -7.85 -6.07 15.63
N GLY A 252 -6.86 -6.82 16.11
CA GLY A 252 -7.09 -8.05 16.86
C GLY A 252 -7.64 -9.17 15.98
N ASP A 253 -8.56 -9.96 16.52
CA ASP A 253 -9.22 -11.04 15.76
C ASP A 253 -10.61 -10.63 15.23
N ASP A 254 -11.03 -9.39 15.45
CA ASP A 254 -12.36 -8.94 15.04
C ASP A 254 -12.52 -8.93 13.51
N SER A 255 -11.55 -8.40 12.77
CA SER A 255 -11.59 -8.33 11.31
C SER A 255 -11.58 -9.71 10.64
N PRO A 256 -10.68 -10.65 11.00
CA PRO A 256 -10.77 -12.03 10.51
C PRO A 256 -12.11 -12.71 10.82
N CYS A 257 -12.65 -12.51 12.03
CA CYS A 257 -13.96 -13.08 12.42
C CYS A 257 -15.11 -12.52 11.59
N GLN A 258 -15.07 -11.22 11.23
CA GLN A 258 -16.05 -10.60 10.33
C GLN A 258 -16.02 -11.24 8.94
N LEU A 259 -14.83 -11.49 8.38
CA LEU A 259 -14.68 -12.16 7.08
C LEU A 259 -15.20 -13.59 7.12
N VAL A 260 -14.82 -14.37 8.15
CA VAL A 260 -15.32 -15.76 8.32
C VAL A 260 -16.84 -15.79 8.42
N LYS A 261 -17.42 -14.87 9.19
CA LYS A 261 -18.88 -14.75 9.30
C LYS A 261 -19.51 -14.39 7.95
N ALA A 262 -18.96 -13.42 7.23
CA ALA A 262 -19.47 -12.95 5.95
C ALA A 262 -19.45 -14.06 4.87
N VAL A 263 -18.44 -14.95 4.91
CA VAL A 263 -18.40 -16.13 4.03
C VAL A 263 -19.48 -17.14 4.46
N LYS A 264 -19.58 -17.45 5.76
CA LYS A 264 -20.53 -18.45 6.28
C LYS A 264 -21.99 -18.05 6.08
N ASP A 265 -22.32 -16.77 6.08
CA ASP A 265 -23.68 -16.27 5.84
C ASP A 265 -23.94 -15.90 4.36
N GLY A 266 -22.97 -16.11 3.49
CA GLY A 266 -23.12 -15.87 2.04
C GLY A 266 -23.03 -14.42 1.61
N THR A 267 -22.61 -13.50 2.50
CA THR A 267 -22.42 -12.09 2.18
C THR A 267 -21.25 -11.87 1.20
N ILE A 268 -20.20 -12.70 1.29
CA ILE A 268 -19.07 -12.72 0.36
C ILE A 268 -18.77 -14.16 -0.07
N ASP A 269 -18.46 -14.38 -1.35
CA ASP A 269 -18.06 -15.71 -1.85
C ASP A 269 -16.63 -16.05 -1.37
N GLU A 270 -16.41 -17.27 -0.86
CA GLU A 270 -15.08 -17.74 -0.45
C GLU A 270 -14.04 -17.63 -1.57
N LYS A 271 -14.45 -17.75 -2.83
CA LYS A 271 -13.54 -17.54 -3.97
C LYS A 271 -12.91 -16.16 -4.00
N ILE A 272 -13.60 -15.13 -3.52
CA ILE A 272 -13.04 -13.79 -3.41
C ILE A 272 -11.94 -13.78 -2.35
N ILE A 273 -12.15 -14.45 -1.22
CA ILE A 273 -11.11 -14.61 -0.19
C ILE A 273 -9.92 -15.36 -0.75
N ASP A 274 -10.14 -16.44 -1.50
CA ASP A 274 -9.08 -17.22 -2.16
C ASP A 274 -8.25 -16.34 -3.11
N GLU A 275 -8.91 -15.51 -3.91
CA GLU A 275 -8.23 -14.57 -4.81
C GLU A 275 -7.40 -13.54 -4.05
N ARG A 276 -7.92 -12.99 -2.94
CA ARG A 276 -7.18 -11.99 -2.13
C ARG A 276 -5.95 -12.62 -1.48
N VAL A 277 -6.06 -13.84 -0.98
CA VAL A 277 -4.93 -14.61 -0.41
C VAL A 277 -3.90 -14.97 -1.47
N ASP A 278 -4.32 -15.37 -2.67
CA ASP A 278 -3.41 -15.71 -3.78
C ASP A 278 -2.61 -14.51 -4.29
N GLN A 279 -3.11 -13.29 -4.10
CA GLN A 279 -2.47 -12.03 -4.49
C GLN A 279 -1.51 -11.49 -3.41
N LEU A 280 -1.66 -11.91 -2.15
CA LEU A 280 -0.82 -11.54 -1.03
C LEU A 280 0.41 -12.45 -0.92
#